data_b0b2c1e9a76794994c43dfcb67147467
#
_entry.id   b0b2c1e9a76794994c43dfcb67147467
#
_cell.length_a   1.000
_cell.length_b   1.000
_cell.length_c   1.000
_cell.angle_alpha   90.00
_cell.angle_beta   90.00
_cell.angle_gamma   90.00
#
_symmetry.space_group_name_H-M   'P 1'
#
loop_
_entity.id
_entity.type
_entity.pdbx_description
1 polymer ?
#
loop_
_entity_poly.entity_id
_entity_poly.type
_entity_poly.pdbx_seq_one_letter_code
_entity_poly.pdbx_strand_id
1 'polypeptide(L)'
;YSRFWNMFLYDLGCVCEPEPFRKLVNQGMIQGRSNFVYRIVGTNKFVSLGLKDQYQTQALYVDVNIVRNDILDLDAFRAWMPEYKDAEFILEDGRYVCGWAIEKMSKSFYNVVNPDYIVDNYGADTLRMYEMFLGPLEQSKPWDTNGIDGVYKFLRRFWRLFYDRDG
;
A
#
# COMPACT_ATOMS: atom_id res chain seq x y z
N TYR A 1 23.94 7.78 -13.92
CA TYR A 1 24.25 8.15 -15.34
C TYR A 1 24.22 9.66 -15.54
N SER A 2 23.26 10.44 -14.98
CA SER A 2 23.13 11.87 -15.23
C SER A 2 24.38 12.67 -14.83
N ARG A 3 24.97 12.38 -13.66
CA ARG A 3 26.21 13.05 -13.21
C ARG A 3 27.40 12.75 -14.13
N PHE A 4 27.58 11.50 -14.52
CA PHE A 4 28.62 11.09 -15.46
C PHE A 4 28.52 11.84 -16.80
N TRP A 5 27.33 11.88 -17.41
CA TRP A 5 27.13 12.59 -18.66
C TRP A 5 27.30 14.09 -18.53
N ASN A 6 26.87 14.69 -17.43
CA ASN A 6 27.05 16.12 -17.21
C ASN A 6 28.52 16.50 -17.09
N MET A 7 29.31 15.72 -16.34
CA MET A 7 30.74 15.96 -16.21
C MET A 7 31.47 15.81 -17.57
N PHE A 8 31.13 14.80 -18.35
CA PHE A 8 31.67 14.61 -19.69
C PHE A 8 31.34 15.78 -20.61
N LEU A 9 30.10 16.26 -20.62
CA LEU A 9 29.67 17.40 -21.41
C LEU A 9 30.31 18.72 -20.90
N TYR A 10 30.57 18.82 -19.60
CA TYR A 10 31.31 19.95 -19.05
C TYR A 10 32.76 20.00 -19.56
N ASP A 11 33.44 18.86 -19.55
CA ASP A 11 34.80 18.73 -20.08
C ASP A 11 34.88 19.09 -21.59
N LEU A 12 33.81 18.86 -22.34
CA LEU A 12 33.68 19.26 -23.72
C LEU A 12 33.22 20.71 -23.93
N GLY A 13 32.97 21.46 -22.85
CA GLY A 13 32.47 22.84 -22.90
C GLY A 13 31.05 23.02 -23.39
N CYS A 14 30.24 21.92 -23.37
CA CYS A 14 28.85 21.91 -23.82
C CYS A 14 27.87 22.39 -22.74
N VAL A 15 28.25 22.34 -21.46
CA VAL A 15 27.45 22.83 -20.32
C VAL A 15 28.32 23.71 -19.41
N CYS A 16 27.68 24.62 -18.67
CA CYS A 16 28.38 25.64 -17.89
C CYS A 16 28.70 25.23 -16.44
N GLU A 17 28.08 24.16 -15.94
CA GLU A 17 28.23 23.68 -14.56
C GLU A 17 28.74 22.25 -14.52
N PRO A 18 29.76 21.93 -13.68
CA PRO A 18 30.30 20.56 -13.59
C PRO A 18 29.36 19.59 -12.89
N GLU A 19 28.52 20.06 -11.96
CA GLU A 19 27.59 19.25 -11.20
C GLU A 19 26.15 19.56 -11.60
N PRO A 20 25.37 18.53 -12.02
CA PRO A 20 23.99 18.75 -12.49
C PRO A 20 23.00 19.05 -11.37
N PHE A 21 23.37 18.75 -10.11
CA PHE A 21 22.48 18.89 -8.96
C PHE A 21 23.20 19.55 -7.79
N ARG A 22 22.52 20.50 -7.14
CA ARG A 22 23.03 21.19 -5.95
C ARG A 22 22.69 20.47 -4.65
N LYS A 23 21.63 19.66 -4.64
CA LYS A 23 21.14 18.95 -3.45
C LYS A 23 20.53 17.61 -3.85
N LEU A 24 20.89 16.57 -3.12
CA LEU A 24 20.20 15.27 -3.16
C LEU A 24 19.14 15.24 -2.06
N VAL A 25 17.90 14.95 -2.44
CA VAL A 25 16.81 14.67 -1.50
C VAL A 25 16.50 13.19 -1.57
N ASN A 26 16.80 12.48 -0.48
CA ASN A 26 16.44 11.07 -0.35
C ASN A 26 14.98 10.99 0.14
N GLN A 27 14.10 10.61 -0.75
CA GLN A 27 12.69 10.43 -0.44
C GLN A 27 12.48 9.19 0.42
N GLY A 28 11.54 9.29 1.39
CA GLY A 28 10.97 8.14 2.05
C GLY A 28 10.11 7.31 1.10
N MET A 29 9.72 6.12 1.54
CA MET A 29 8.83 5.24 0.77
C MET A 29 7.41 5.32 1.30
N ILE A 30 6.42 5.23 0.42
CA ILE A 30 5.05 4.90 0.80
C ILE A 30 5.00 3.40 1.06
N GLN A 31 4.62 3.02 2.27
CA GLN A 31 4.57 1.63 2.73
C GLN A 31 3.13 1.12 2.65
N GLY A 32 2.99 -0.19 2.40
CA GLY A 32 1.72 -0.90 2.47
C GLY A 32 1.51 -1.59 3.80
N ARG A 33 0.26 -1.84 4.12
CA ARG A 33 -0.11 -2.74 5.20
C ARG A 33 -0.18 -4.14 4.63
N SER A 34 0.73 -5.02 5.08
CA SER A 34 0.65 -6.46 4.81
C SER A 34 -0.26 -7.13 5.82
N ASN A 35 -1.07 -8.07 5.37
CA ASN A 35 -1.87 -8.92 6.25
C ASN A 35 -1.37 -10.36 6.20
N PHE A 36 -1.53 -11.07 7.32
CA PHE A 36 -1.06 -12.43 7.48
C PHE A 36 -2.18 -13.37 7.92
N VAL A 37 -2.19 -14.55 7.31
CA VAL A 37 -2.92 -15.71 7.79
C VAL A 37 -1.93 -16.73 8.34
N TYR A 38 -2.34 -17.54 9.29
CA TYR A 38 -1.48 -18.51 9.99
C TYR A 38 -1.91 -19.91 9.66
N ARG A 39 -1.16 -20.57 8.77
CA ARG A 39 -1.39 -21.97 8.37
C ARG A 39 -0.77 -22.90 9.38
N ILE A 40 -1.50 -23.90 9.86
CA ILE A 40 -0.96 -24.97 10.69
C ILE A 40 -0.07 -25.85 9.80
N VAL A 41 1.17 -26.05 10.22
CA VAL A 41 2.21 -26.77 9.45
C VAL A 41 1.72 -28.16 9.04
N GLY A 42 1.88 -28.50 7.76
CA GLY A 42 1.49 -29.79 7.20
C GLY A 42 0.00 -29.99 6.95
N THR A 43 -0.83 -28.96 7.10
CA THR A 43 -2.29 -29.05 6.90
C THR A 43 -2.79 -27.93 5.97
N ASN A 44 -4.08 -27.98 5.62
CA ASN A 44 -4.79 -26.87 4.98
C ASN A 44 -5.73 -26.15 5.97
N LYS A 45 -5.33 -26.08 7.25
CA LYS A 45 -6.06 -25.40 8.32
C LYS A 45 -5.38 -24.10 8.68
N PHE A 46 -6.18 -23.06 8.84
CA PHE A 46 -5.74 -21.71 9.18
C PHE A 46 -6.32 -21.30 10.53
N VAL A 47 -5.47 -20.78 11.40
CA VAL A 47 -5.88 -20.40 12.75
C VAL A 47 -5.83 -18.86 12.90
N SER A 48 -6.83 -18.30 13.56
CA SER A 48 -6.92 -16.86 13.86
C SER A 48 -5.75 -16.38 14.73
N LEU A 49 -5.39 -15.12 14.60
CA LEU A 49 -4.23 -14.47 15.25
C LEU A 49 -4.15 -14.76 16.77
N GLY A 50 -5.25 -14.62 17.49
CA GLY A 50 -5.27 -14.80 18.95
C GLY A 50 -5.07 -16.25 19.42
N LEU A 51 -5.23 -17.21 18.50
CA LEU A 51 -5.10 -18.65 18.80
C LEU A 51 -3.82 -19.26 18.23
N LYS A 52 -3.01 -18.51 17.47
CA LYS A 52 -1.85 -19.00 16.72
C LYS A 52 -0.81 -19.69 17.58
N ASP A 53 -0.60 -19.21 18.81
CA ASP A 53 0.45 -19.70 19.72
C ASP A 53 0.11 -21.08 20.31
N GLN A 54 -1.13 -21.57 20.10
CA GLN A 54 -1.56 -22.92 20.49
C GLN A 54 -1.17 -23.99 19.45
N TYR A 55 -0.65 -23.55 18.27
CA TYR A 55 -0.35 -24.44 17.14
C TYR A 55 1.05 -24.09 16.58
N GLN A 56 1.67 -25.06 15.94
CA GLN A 56 2.84 -24.79 15.12
C GLN A 56 2.37 -24.21 13.78
N THR A 57 2.57 -22.90 13.60
CA THR A 57 2.04 -22.18 12.45
C THR A 57 3.13 -21.59 11.56
N GLN A 58 2.77 -21.39 10.28
CA GLN A 58 3.52 -20.62 9.32
C GLN A 58 2.68 -19.40 8.92
N ALA A 59 3.23 -18.20 9.05
CA ALA A 59 2.60 -16.98 8.56
C ALA A 59 2.71 -16.91 7.03
N LEU A 60 1.60 -16.63 6.36
CA LEU A 60 1.52 -16.43 4.91
C LEU A 60 0.89 -15.08 4.63
N TYR A 61 1.40 -14.38 3.63
CA TYR A 61 0.81 -13.14 3.16
C TYR A 61 -0.56 -13.40 2.53
N VAL A 62 -1.48 -12.48 2.73
CA VAL A 62 -2.81 -12.52 2.14
C VAL A 62 -3.15 -11.18 1.48
N ASP A 63 -3.92 -11.23 0.39
CA ASP A 63 -4.31 -10.04 -0.36
C ASP A 63 -5.08 -9.05 0.54
N VAL A 64 -4.65 -7.82 0.57
CA VAL A 64 -5.27 -6.75 1.37
C VAL A 64 -6.72 -6.49 0.99
N ASN A 65 -7.12 -6.80 -0.24
CA ASN A 65 -8.47 -6.56 -0.74
C ASN A 65 -9.51 -7.54 -0.17
N ILE A 66 -9.08 -8.68 0.38
CA ILE A 66 -9.96 -9.68 1.03
C ILE A 66 -9.90 -9.64 2.56
N VAL A 67 -9.28 -8.58 3.11
CA VAL A 67 -9.22 -8.33 4.55
C VAL A 67 -9.86 -6.97 4.85
N ARG A 68 -10.81 -6.92 5.77
CA ARG A 68 -11.46 -5.68 6.21
C ARG A 68 -11.43 -5.56 7.72
N ASN A 69 -10.86 -4.47 8.22
CA ASN A 69 -10.71 -4.23 9.67
C ASN A 69 -10.11 -5.45 10.40
N ASP A 70 -9.04 -6.01 9.82
CA ASP A 70 -8.33 -7.21 10.28
C ASP A 70 -9.11 -8.52 10.18
N ILE A 71 -10.31 -8.51 9.66
CA ILE A 71 -11.15 -9.70 9.49
C ILE A 71 -11.01 -10.20 8.06
N LEU A 72 -10.67 -11.49 7.92
CA LEU A 72 -10.57 -12.18 6.64
C LEU A 72 -11.97 -12.52 6.09
N ASP A 73 -12.17 -12.22 4.81
CA ASP A 73 -13.29 -12.78 4.05
C ASP A 73 -12.96 -14.24 3.67
N LEU A 74 -13.60 -15.20 4.33
CA LEU A 74 -13.28 -16.62 4.19
C LEU A 74 -13.63 -17.17 2.80
N ASP A 75 -14.72 -16.69 2.21
CA ASP A 75 -15.16 -17.15 0.89
C ASP A 75 -14.29 -16.56 -0.21
N ALA A 76 -13.93 -15.27 -0.09
CA ALA A 76 -12.96 -14.64 -0.97
C ALA A 76 -11.57 -15.30 -0.87
N PHE A 77 -11.14 -15.72 0.33
CA PHE A 77 -9.87 -16.42 0.52
C PHE A 77 -9.86 -17.80 -0.16
N ARG A 78 -10.94 -18.58 -0.04
CA ARG A 78 -11.07 -19.87 -0.73
C ARG A 78 -11.09 -19.72 -2.25
N ALA A 79 -11.63 -18.61 -2.75
CA ALA A 79 -11.69 -18.31 -4.18
C ALA A 79 -10.38 -17.70 -4.73
N TRP A 80 -9.54 -17.16 -3.86
CA TRP A 80 -8.33 -16.40 -4.25
C TRP A 80 -7.27 -17.27 -4.94
N MET A 81 -7.00 -18.46 -4.37
CA MET A 81 -6.04 -19.40 -4.98
C MET A 81 -6.58 -20.83 -4.96
N PRO A 82 -6.31 -21.63 -5.99
CA PRO A 82 -6.82 -23.01 -6.08
C PRO A 82 -6.45 -23.88 -4.88
N GLU A 83 -5.28 -23.66 -4.28
CA GLU A 83 -4.79 -24.42 -3.12
C GLU A 83 -5.56 -24.16 -1.83
N TYR A 84 -6.31 -23.05 -1.76
CA TYR A 84 -7.11 -22.66 -0.58
C TYR A 84 -8.59 -23.01 -0.70
N LYS A 85 -9.00 -23.62 -1.80
CA LYS A 85 -10.40 -23.97 -2.06
C LYS A 85 -11.06 -24.74 -0.90
N ASP A 86 -10.33 -25.69 -0.32
CA ASP A 86 -10.78 -26.55 0.78
C ASP A 86 -10.16 -26.12 2.13
N ALA A 87 -9.83 -24.84 2.29
CA ALA A 87 -9.26 -24.31 3.52
C ALA A 87 -10.26 -24.38 4.68
N GLU A 88 -9.81 -24.93 5.81
CA GLU A 88 -10.53 -24.94 7.08
C GLU A 88 -10.01 -23.84 8.00
N PHE A 89 -10.89 -23.23 8.80
CA PHE A 89 -10.55 -22.11 9.66
C PHE A 89 -10.88 -22.39 11.12
N ILE A 90 -9.94 -22.11 12.00
CA ILE A 90 -10.13 -22.06 13.46
C ILE A 90 -10.32 -20.59 13.82
N LEU A 91 -11.56 -20.26 14.16
CA LEU A 91 -12.04 -18.90 14.36
C LEU A 91 -11.91 -18.47 15.83
N GLU A 92 -11.80 -17.17 16.02
CA GLU A 92 -11.85 -16.49 17.30
C GLU A 92 -13.16 -15.69 17.34
N ASP A 93 -14.03 -16.00 18.29
CA ASP A 93 -15.38 -15.40 18.42
C ASP A 93 -16.18 -15.39 17.10
N GLY A 94 -16.08 -16.48 16.32
CA GLY A 94 -16.79 -16.65 15.04
C GLY A 94 -16.17 -15.83 13.88
N ARG A 95 -14.99 -15.24 14.04
CA ARG A 95 -14.27 -14.45 13.02
C ARG A 95 -12.84 -14.95 12.87
N TYR A 96 -12.27 -14.71 11.70
CA TYR A 96 -10.85 -14.93 11.46
C TYR A 96 -10.11 -13.60 11.49
N VAL A 97 -9.31 -13.40 12.52
CA VAL A 97 -8.49 -12.20 12.69
C VAL A 97 -7.11 -12.43 12.06
N CYS A 98 -6.74 -11.57 11.12
CA CYS A 98 -5.42 -11.57 10.49
C CYS A 98 -4.38 -10.85 11.35
N GLY A 99 -3.12 -11.27 11.23
CA GLY A 99 -2.00 -10.41 11.64
C GLY A 99 -1.73 -9.32 10.62
N TRP A 100 -0.92 -8.31 10.99
CA TRP A 100 -0.54 -7.26 10.08
C TRP A 100 0.84 -6.67 10.40
N ALA A 101 1.48 -6.08 9.39
CA ALA A 101 2.68 -5.27 9.54
C ALA A 101 2.70 -4.15 8.50
N ILE A 102 3.41 -3.05 8.80
CA ILE A 102 3.68 -1.99 7.83
C ILE A 102 5.02 -2.29 7.17
N GLU A 103 5.00 -2.48 5.86
CA GLU A 103 6.16 -2.92 5.09
C GLU A 103 6.24 -2.20 3.75
N LYS A 104 7.37 -2.37 3.06
CA LYS A 104 7.49 -1.94 1.66
C LYS A 104 6.41 -2.60 0.82
N MET A 105 5.75 -1.83 -0.05
CA MET A 105 4.81 -2.40 -1.03
C MET A 105 5.53 -3.35 -1.98
N SER A 106 5.00 -4.56 -2.11
CA SER A 106 5.50 -5.59 -3.01
C SER A 106 4.35 -6.47 -3.51
N LYS A 107 4.42 -6.86 -4.78
CA LYS A 107 3.44 -7.81 -5.35
C LYS A 107 3.43 -9.15 -4.58
N SER A 108 4.59 -9.60 -4.12
CA SER A 108 4.72 -10.84 -3.33
C SER A 108 4.16 -10.75 -1.90
N PHE A 109 3.93 -9.53 -1.41
CA PHE A 109 3.32 -9.28 -0.09
C PHE A 109 1.82 -9.00 -0.20
N TYR A 110 1.30 -8.92 -1.43
CA TYR A 110 -0.11 -8.63 -1.72
C TYR A 110 -0.63 -7.38 -1.01
N ASN A 111 0.24 -6.38 -0.81
CA ASN A 111 -0.04 -5.14 -0.09
C ASN A 111 0.07 -3.89 -0.97
N VAL A 112 0.03 -4.07 -2.28
CA VAL A 112 0.14 -2.96 -3.25
C VAL A 112 -1.19 -2.27 -3.42
N VAL A 113 -1.19 -0.95 -3.31
CA VAL A 113 -2.31 -0.09 -3.70
C VAL A 113 -2.17 0.24 -5.18
N ASN A 114 -3.19 -0.05 -5.98
CA ASN A 114 -3.18 0.29 -7.40
C ASN A 114 -3.52 1.77 -7.59
N PRO A 115 -2.60 2.59 -8.13
CA PRO A 115 -2.86 4.01 -8.41
C PRO A 115 -4.03 4.23 -9.37
N ASP A 116 -4.21 3.36 -10.38
CA ASP A 116 -5.30 3.51 -11.35
C ASP A 116 -6.66 3.42 -10.65
N TYR A 117 -6.83 2.47 -9.72
CA TYR A 117 -8.05 2.37 -8.91
C TYR A 117 -8.32 3.64 -8.10
N ILE A 118 -7.26 4.24 -7.53
CA ILE A 118 -7.40 5.49 -6.76
C ILE A 118 -7.75 6.66 -7.69
N VAL A 119 -7.13 6.75 -8.86
CA VAL A 119 -7.42 7.79 -9.85
C VAL A 119 -8.86 7.69 -10.36
N ASP A 120 -9.33 6.49 -10.65
CA ASP A 120 -10.69 6.26 -11.14
C ASP A 120 -11.76 6.64 -10.11
N ASN A 121 -11.50 6.43 -8.81
CA ASN A 121 -12.47 6.71 -7.75
C ASN A 121 -12.37 8.13 -7.17
N TYR A 122 -11.18 8.72 -7.12
CA TYR A 122 -10.92 9.98 -6.42
C TYR A 122 -10.33 11.08 -7.31
N GLY A 123 -9.84 10.73 -8.49
CA GLY A 123 -9.15 11.64 -9.40
C GLY A 123 -7.65 11.78 -9.11
N ALA A 124 -6.88 12.09 -10.16
CA ALA A 124 -5.42 12.19 -10.10
C ALA A 124 -4.93 13.30 -9.16
N ASP A 125 -5.62 14.44 -9.11
CA ASP A 125 -5.23 15.54 -8.22
C ASP A 125 -5.41 15.19 -6.75
N THR A 126 -6.44 14.39 -6.42
CA THR A 126 -6.63 13.88 -5.06
C THR A 126 -5.48 12.96 -4.66
N LEU A 127 -5.08 12.03 -5.53
CA LEU A 127 -3.95 11.12 -5.29
C LEU A 127 -2.66 11.92 -5.04
N ARG A 128 -2.30 12.82 -5.96
CA ARG A 128 -1.08 13.65 -5.86
C ARG A 128 -1.03 14.50 -4.60
N MET A 129 -2.15 15.13 -4.27
CA MET A 129 -2.25 15.96 -3.07
C MET A 129 -2.17 15.11 -1.80
N TYR A 130 -2.78 13.91 -1.81
CA TYR A 130 -2.74 13.00 -0.69
C TYR A 130 -1.33 12.45 -0.42
N GLU A 131 -0.58 12.11 -1.45
CA GLU A 131 0.82 11.68 -1.32
C GLU A 131 1.68 12.73 -0.61
N MET A 132 1.48 14.01 -0.94
CA MET A 132 2.17 15.12 -0.27
C MET A 132 1.66 15.37 1.16
N PHE A 133 0.38 15.09 1.41
CA PHE A 133 -0.24 15.27 2.71
C PHE A 133 0.20 14.22 3.75
N LEU A 134 0.58 13.01 3.31
CA LEU A 134 0.97 11.90 4.19
C LEU A 134 2.11 12.26 5.18
N GLY A 135 2.91 13.28 4.90
CA GLY A 135 3.94 13.80 5.81
C GLY A 135 5.22 14.25 5.08
N PRO A 136 6.32 14.51 5.80
CA PRO A 136 7.58 14.98 5.25
C PRO A 136 8.13 14.05 4.17
N LEU A 137 8.70 14.62 3.10
CA LEU A 137 9.15 13.88 1.93
C LEU A 137 10.24 12.85 2.24
N GLU A 138 11.11 13.13 3.20
CA GLU A 138 12.24 12.27 3.57
C GLU A 138 11.86 11.07 4.46
N GLN A 139 10.62 11.03 4.97
CA GLN A 139 10.16 9.98 5.87
C GLN A 139 9.33 8.93 5.14
N SER A 140 9.53 7.66 5.48
CA SER A 140 8.63 6.58 5.04
C SER A 140 7.29 6.69 5.76
N LYS A 141 6.20 6.40 5.05
CA LYS A 141 4.82 6.64 5.50
C LYS A 141 3.92 5.47 5.12
N PRO A 142 3.06 5.00 6.03
CA PRO A 142 2.05 4.02 5.68
C PRO A 142 0.96 4.67 4.81
N TRP A 143 0.54 3.96 3.77
CA TRP A 143 -0.66 4.31 3.02
C TRP A 143 -1.90 4.01 3.86
N ASP A 144 -2.80 4.99 3.95
CA ASP A 144 -4.13 4.82 4.55
C ASP A 144 -5.22 5.23 3.54
N THR A 145 -5.92 4.25 3.01
CA THR A 145 -6.99 4.49 2.02
C THR A 145 -8.13 5.34 2.60
N ASN A 146 -8.37 5.28 3.91
CA ASN A 146 -9.43 6.07 4.54
C ASN A 146 -9.08 7.56 4.61
N GLY A 147 -7.80 7.90 4.72
CA GLY A 147 -7.32 9.28 4.80
C GLY A 147 -7.53 10.10 3.52
N ILE A 148 -7.60 9.44 2.35
CA ILE A 148 -7.76 10.11 1.05
C ILE A 148 -9.09 10.86 0.91
N ASP A 149 -10.13 10.39 1.60
CA ASP A 149 -11.47 11.01 1.60
C ASP A 149 -11.46 12.47 2.06
N GLY A 150 -10.60 12.80 3.03
CA GLY A 150 -10.43 14.16 3.52
C GLY A 150 -9.93 15.12 2.44
N VAL A 151 -8.91 14.69 1.69
CA VAL A 151 -8.34 15.45 0.58
C VAL A 151 -9.34 15.60 -0.57
N TYR A 152 -10.03 14.52 -0.92
CA TYR A 152 -11.07 14.54 -1.95
C TYR A 152 -12.20 15.54 -1.62
N LYS A 153 -12.72 15.49 -0.38
CA LYS A 153 -13.75 16.43 0.09
C LYS A 153 -13.24 17.87 0.11
N PHE A 154 -11.97 18.09 0.48
CA PHE A 154 -11.36 19.41 0.41
C PHE A 154 -11.31 19.94 -1.02
N LEU A 155 -10.79 19.19 -1.99
CA LEU A 155 -10.72 19.62 -3.39
C LEU A 155 -12.10 19.93 -3.97
N ARG A 156 -13.11 19.11 -3.67
CA ARG A 156 -14.50 19.38 -4.09
C ARG A 156 -15.08 20.65 -3.48
N ARG A 157 -14.77 20.96 -2.23
CA ARG A 157 -15.20 22.21 -1.59
C ARG A 157 -14.47 23.41 -2.19
N PHE A 158 -13.16 23.27 -2.40
CA PHE A 158 -12.33 24.31 -3.02
C PHE A 158 -12.83 24.65 -4.43
N TRP A 159 -13.11 23.65 -5.25
CA TRP A 159 -13.67 23.84 -6.60
C TRP A 159 -14.95 24.66 -6.61
N ARG A 160 -15.85 24.39 -5.66
CA ARG A 160 -17.14 25.09 -5.52
C ARG A 160 -17.03 26.57 -5.12
N LEU A 161 -15.87 27.05 -4.76
CA LEU A 161 -15.66 28.50 -4.54
C LEU A 161 -15.59 29.29 -5.86
N PHE A 162 -15.32 28.60 -6.96
CA PHE A 162 -15.09 29.22 -8.27
C PHE A 162 -16.12 28.78 -9.32
N TYR A 163 -16.75 27.65 -9.12
CA TYR A 163 -17.67 27.03 -10.06
C TYR A 163 -18.94 26.54 -9.37
N ASP A 164 -20.09 26.80 -9.99
CA ASP A 164 -21.37 26.25 -9.56
C ASP A 164 -21.48 24.76 -9.88
N ARG A 165 -22.49 24.08 -9.30
CA ARG A 165 -22.67 22.63 -9.43
C ARG A 165 -22.88 22.13 -10.86
N ASP A 166 -23.27 23.01 -11.76
CA ASP A 166 -23.69 22.71 -13.12
C ASP A 166 -22.70 23.22 -14.18
N GLY A 167 -21.50 23.65 -13.78
CA GLY A 167 -20.44 24.20 -14.63
C GLY A 167 -19.27 23.24 -14.87
#